data_bf9724b6e51e13cce0af5e19bcb80a72
#
_entry.id   bf9724b6e51e13cce0af5e19bcb80a72
#
_cell.length_a   1.000
_cell.length_b   1.000
_cell.length_c   1.000
_cell.angle_alpha   90.00
_cell.angle_beta   90.00
_cell.angle_gamma   90.00
#
_symmetry.space_group_name_H-M   'P 1'
#
loop_
_entity.id
_entity.type
_entity.pdbx_description
1 polymer ?
#
loop_
_entity_poly.entity_id
_entity_poly.type
_entity_poly.pdbx_seq_one_letter_code
_entity_poly.pdbx_strand_id
1 'polypeptide(L)'
;EAFALECAAMKRVREDMGLTNVEIMVPFVRTIKQAERVIDMMAKLGLKRGENGLRLIMMCEIPSNAILADQFLEYFDGFSIGSNDMTQLTLGLDRDSGMELLAIDFDERDPAVLFMIERSIDACLKQNKYVGICGQGPSDHPDFARWLVKKGITSISLNPDSVVATW
;
A
#
# COMPACT_ATOMS: atom_id res chain seq x y z
N GLU A 1 -7.67 16.48 14.38
CA GLU A 1 -8.32 17.50 13.50
C GLU A 1 -8.09 17.19 12.02
N ALA A 2 -6.83 17.13 11.52
CA ALA A 2 -6.54 16.87 10.09
C ALA A 2 -7.23 15.61 9.56
N PHE A 3 -7.06 14.46 10.22
CA PHE A 3 -7.70 13.21 9.81
C PHE A 3 -9.23 13.29 9.71
N ALA A 4 -9.87 14.07 10.58
CA ALA A 4 -11.33 14.27 10.52
C ALA A 4 -11.74 15.10 9.31
N LEU A 5 -10.92 16.06 8.87
CA LEU A 5 -11.15 16.83 7.64
C LEU A 5 -11.00 15.94 6.38
N GLU A 6 -10.00 15.09 6.35
CA GLU A 6 -9.85 14.09 5.29
C GLU A 6 -11.06 13.16 5.20
N CYS A 7 -11.51 12.63 6.33
CA CYS A 7 -12.71 11.79 6.37
C CYS A 7 -13.96 12.55 5.90
N ALA A 8 -14.12 13.80 6.29
CA ALA A 8 -15.25 14.63 5.84
C ALA A 8 -15.22 14.86 4.31
N ALA A 9 -14.02 15.10 3.75
CA ALA A 9 -13.84 15.24 2.30
C ALA A 9 -14.20 13.96 1.56
N MET A 10 -13.69 12.81 2.01
CA MET A 10 -14.00 11.51 1.41
C MET A 10 -15.48 11.14 1.51
N LYS A 11 -16.11 11.46 2.64
CA LYS A 11 -17.56 11.28 2.82
C LYS A 11 -18.33 12.11 1.79
N ARG A 12 -18.00 13.39 1.66
CA ARG A 12 -18.63 14.28 0.65
C ARG A 12 -18.47 13.73 -0.78
N VAL A 13 -17.27 13.27 -1.14
CA VAL A 13 -17.02 12.67 -2.46
C VAL A 13 -17.93 11.48 -2.71
N ARG A 14 -18.09 10.59 -1.74
CA ARG A 14 -18.87 9.37 -1.90
C ARG A 14 -20.37 9.58 -1.80
N GLU A 15 -20.83 10.42 -0.86
CA GLU A 15 -22.25 10.62 -0.57
C GLU A 15 -22.85 11.78 -1.37
N ASP A 16 -22.26 12.98 -1.31
CA ASP A 16 -22.85 14.16 -1.95
C ASP A 16 -22.58 14.19 -3.46
N MET A 17 -21.37 13.76 -3.89
CA MET A 17 -20.99 13.71 -5.30
C MET A 17 -21.36 12.39 -5.97
N GLY A 18 -21.76 11.36 -5.23
CA GLY A 18 -22.19 10.06 -5.72
C GLY A 18 -21.06 9.19 -6.29
N LEU A 19 -19.78 9.50 -6.01
CA LEU A 19 -18.63 8.75 -6.53
C LEU A 19 -18.31 7.54 -5.64
N THR A 20 -19.25 6.60 -5.60
CA THR A 20 -19.15 5.40 -4.72
C THR A 20 -18.06 4.42 -5.10
N ASN A 21 -17.48 4.54 -6.29
CA ASN A 21 -16.31 3.77 -6.75
C ASN A 21 -14.98 4.21 -6.14
N VAL A 22 -14.94 5.34 -5.42
CA VAL A 22 -13.74 5.79 -4.71
C VAL A 22 -13.51 4.92 -3.49
N GLU A 23 -12.32 4.34 -3.40
CA GLU A 23 -11.82 3.59 -2.24
C GLU A 23 -10.90 4.49 -1.41
N ILE A 24 -10.70 4.16 -0.15
CA ILE A 24 -9.85 4.96 0.75
C ILE A 24 -8.63 4.14 1.15
N MET A 25 -7.45 4.73 1.00
CA MET A 25 -6.20 4.14 1.42
C MET A 25 -5.67 4.83 2.67
N VAL A 26 -5.23 4.03 3.65
CA VAL A 26 -4.69 4.51 4.92
C VAL A 26 -3.20 4.22 4.97
N PRO A 27 -2.34 5.26 5.04
CA PRO A 27 -0.89 5.08 5.11
C PRO A 27 -0.39 4.88 6.54
N PHE A 28 0.83 4.37 6.67
CA PHE A 28 1.62 4.30 7.90
C PHE A 28 0.92 3.67 9.12
N VAL A 29 0.18 2.60 8.89
CA VAL A 29 -0.44 1.81 9.98
C VAL A 29 0.60 0.85 10.55
N ARG A 30 1.18 1.16 11.69
CA ARG A 30 2.37 0.49 12.25
C ARG A 30 2.06 -0.77 13.04
N THR A 31 0.90 -0.83 13.70
CA THR A 31 0.54 -1.91 14.61
C THR A 31 -0.91 -2.32 14.43
N ILE A 32 -1.25 -3.55 14.81
CA ILE A 32 -2.64 -4.04 14.79
C ILE A 32 -3.56 -3.14 15.63
N LYS A 33 -3.09 -2.72 16.81
CA LYS A 33 -3.86 -1.79 17.65
C LYS A 33 -4.11 -0.43 16.96
N GLN A 34 -3.18 0.03 16.12
CA GLN A 34 -3.38 1.25 15.34
C GLN A 34 -4.37 1.01 14.18
N ALA A 35 -4.34 -0.17 13.56
CA ALA A 35 -5.33 -0.57 12.55
C ALA A 35 -6.74 -0.54 13.12
N GLU A 36 -6.97 -1.22 14.24
CA GLU A 36 -8.25 -1.21 14.96
C GLU A 36 -8.73 0.22 15.24
N ARG A 37 -7.84 1.04 15.79
CA ARG A 37 -8.14 2.42 16.17
C ARG A 37 -8.52 3.33 14.98
N VAL A 38 -7.85 3.18 13.83
CA VAL A 38 -8.14 3.99 12.64
C VAL A 38 -9.47 3.58 12.02
N ILE A 39 -9.75 2.28 11.93
CA ILE A 39 -11.02 1.75 11.42
C ILE A 39 -12.20 2.24 12.26
N ASP A 40 -12.09 2.13 13.59
CA ASP A 40 -13.10 2.65 14.52
C ASP A 40 -13.32 4.16 14.38
N MET A 41 -12.25 4.91 14.22
CA MET A 41 -12.33 6.36 14.05
C MET A 41 -13.02 6.74 12.73
N MET A 42 -12.68 6.06 11.64
CA MET A 42 -13.33 6.26 10.34
C MET A 42 -14.82 5.94 10.40
N ALA A 43 -15.19 4.82 11.04
CA ALA A 43 -16.59 4.44 11.24
C ALA A 43 -17.37 5.51 12.01
N LYS A 44 -16.80 6.06 13.10
CA LYS A 44 -17.40 7.15 13.87
C LYS A 44 -17.57 8.45 13.07
N LEU A 45 -16.73 8.64 12.06
CA LEU A 45 -16.81 9.79 11.15
C LEU A 45 -17.71 9.54 9.93
N GLY A 46 -18.41 8.38 9.87
CA GLY A 46 -19.35 8.03 8.82
C GLY A 46 -18.73 7.32 7.62
N LEU A 47 -17.49 6.81 7.75
CA LEU A 47 -16.80 6.02 6.72
C LEU A 47 -16.60 4.60 7.25
N LYS A 48 -17.69 3.83 7.32
CA LYS A 48 -17.64 2.47 7.83
C LYS A 48 -17.36 1.49 6.70
N ARG A 49 -16.35 0.66 6.89
CA ARG A 49 -15.94 -0.39 5.94
C ARG A 49 -17.13 -1.28 5.57
N GLY A 50 -17.33 -1.51 4.28
CA GLY A 50 -18.41 -2.30 3.70
C GLY A 50 -19.73 -1.54 3.49
N GLU A 51 -19.96 -0.42 4.17
CA GLU A 51 -21.16 0.38 3.93
C GLU A 51 -21.07 1.10 2.58
N ASN A 52 -22.15 1.05 1.80
CA ASN A 52 -22.21 1.62 0.44
C ASN A 52 -21.03 1.16 -0.45
N GLY A 53 -20.55 -0.07 -0.28
CA GLY A 53 -19.45 -0.63 -1.04
C GLY A 53 -18.07 -0.01 -0.68
N LEU A 54 -17.93 0.70 0.43
CA LEU A 54 -16.65 1.29 0.83
C LEU A 54 -15.64 0.21 1.14
N ARG A 55 -14.56 0.17 0.37
CA ARG A 55 -13.37 -0.62 0.64
C ARG A 55 -12.29 0.24 1.27
N LEU A 56 -11.62 -0.31 2.27
CA LEU A 56 -10.49 0.32 2.96
C LEU A 56 -9.23 -0.45 2.63
N ILE A 57 -8.30 0.21 1.96
CA ILE A 57 -7.01 -0.35 1.57
C ILE A 57 -5.95 0.18 2.54
N MET A 58 -5.00 -0.65 2.92
CA MET A 58 -3.85 -0.21 3.72
C MET A 58 -2.63 -0.04 2.83
N MET A 59 -1.89 1.05 3.00
CA MET A 59 -0.53 1.14 2.47
C MET A 59 0.36 0.16 3.24
N CYS A 60 0.85 -0.86 2.56
CA CYS A 60 1.77 -1.85 3.11
C CYS A 60 3.19 -1.39 2.80
N GLU A 61 3.78 -0.65 3.72
CA GLU A 61 5.04 0.08 3.49
C GLU A 61 6.02 -0.02 4.65
N ILE A 62 5.64 -0.72 5.71
CA ILE A 62 6.45 -0.93 6.91
C ILE A 62 6.69 -2.44 7.06
N PRO A 63 7.90 -2.91 7.39
CA PRO A 63 8.18 -4.34 7.56
C PRO A 63 7.20 -5.08 8.47
N SER A 64 6.70 -4.42 9.54
CA SER A 64 5.66 -4.99 10.41
C SER A 64 4.36 -5.34 9.66
N ASN A 65 4.04 -4.61 8.59
CA ASN A 65 2.86 -4.89 7.76
C ASN A 65 3.00 -6.22 7.02
N ALA A 66 4.15 -6.48 6.43
CA ALA A 66 4.43 -7.74 5.75
C ALA A 66 4.53 -8.93 6.73
N ILE A 67 5.19 -8.73 7.87
CA ILE A 67 5.35 -9.76 8.91
C ILE A 67 3.99 -10.20 9.47
N LEU A 68 3.10 -9.25 9.76
CA LEU A 68 1.78 -9.50 10.34
C LEU A 68 0.63 -9.33 9.30
N ALA A 69 0.93 -9.58 8.02
CA ALA A 69 0.02 -9.31 6.92
C ALA A 69 -1.37 -9.94 7.11
N ASP A 70 -1.42 -11.20 7.53
CA ASP A 70 -2.68 -11.91 7.76
C ASP A 70 -3.57 -11.19 8.81
N GLN A 71 -2.97 -10.64 9.86
CA GLN A 71 -3.69 -9.93 10.92
C GLN A 71 -4.15 -8.52 10.47
N PHE A 72 -3.31 -7.79 9.73
CA PHE A 72 -3.73 -6.50 9.17
C PHE A 72 -4.90 -6.66 8.20
N LEU A 73 -4.91 -7.73 7.43
CA LEU A 73 -6.00 -8.02 6.48
C LEU A 73 -7.35 -8.31 7.17
N GLU A 74 -7.40 -8.57 8.46
CA GLU A 74 -8.68 -8.62 9.20
C GLU A 74 -9.39 -7.26 9.20
N TYR A 75 -8.63 -6.18 9.20
CA TYR A 75 -9.11 -4.79 9.25
C TYR A 75 -9.28 -4.13 7.88
N PHE A 76 -8.54 -4.60 6.86
CA PHE A 76 -8.50 -3.98 5.54
C PHE A 76 -8.95 -4.93 4.42
N ASP A 77 -9.40 -4.37 3.30
CA ASP A 77 -9.87 -5.09 2.11
C ASP A 77 -8.76 -5.43 1.13
N GLY A 78 -7.55 -5.06 1.45
CA GLY A 78 -6.37 -5.31 0.66
C GLY A 78 -5.23 -4.35 0.99
N PHE A 79 -4.13 -4.53 0.27
CA PHE A 79 -2.93 -3.73 0.38
C PHE A 79 -2.61 -2.97 -0.91
N SER A 80 -2.06 -1.78 -0.76
CA SER A 80 -1.22 -1.14 -1.76
C SER A 80 0.20 -1.12 -1.20
N ILE A 81 1.13 -1.81 -1.85
CA ILE A 81 2.51 -1.92 -1.37
C ILE A 81 3.25 -0.62 -1.73
N GLY A 82 3.73 0.09 -0.71
CA GLY A 82 4.60 1.26 -0.86
C GLY A 82 6.06 0.82 -0.90
N SER A 83 6.55 0.45 -2.08
CA SER A 83 7.87 -0.18 -2.21
C SER A 83 9.03 0.71 -1.80
N ASN A 84 8.91 2.02 -1.99
CA ASN A 84 9.96 2.97 -1.56
C ASN A 84 10.16 2.95 -0.04
N ASP A 85 9.08 3.15 0.73
CA ASP A 85 9.14 3.14 2.19
C ASP A 85 9.47 1.76 2.73
N MET A 86 8.93 0.70 2.10
CA MET A 86 9.27 -0.67 2.44
C MET A 86 10.77 -0.92 2.30
N THR A 87 11.39 -0.44 1.23
CA THR A 87 12.83 -0.55 0.99
C THR A 87 13.62 0.21 2.04
N GLN A 88 13.27 1.48 2.23
CA GLN A 88 13.92 2.36 3.21
C GLN A 88 13.92 1.73 4.60
N LEU A 89 12.77 1.25 5.05
CA LEU A 89 12.61 0.73 6.41
C LEU A 89 13.14 -0.70 6.57
N THR A 90 13.13 -1.51 5.51
CA THR A 90 13.71 -2.86 5.54
C THR A 90 15.22 -2.82 5.60
N LEU A 91 15.85 -1.94 4.80
CA LEU A 91 17.31 -1.81 4.72
C LEU A 91 17.88 -0.80 5.74
N GLY A 92 17.01 -0.04 6.41
CA GLY A 92 17.44 1.01 7.35
C GLY A 92 18.16 2.17 6.66
N LEU A 93 17.79 2.47 5.41
CA LEU A 93 18.38 3.52 4.58
C LEU A 93 17.42 4.72 4.50
N ASP A 94 17.98 5.90 4.38
CA ASP A 94 17.23 7.11 4.04
C ASP A 94 17.40 7.40 2.53
N ARG A 95 16.31 7.26 1.76
CA ARG A 95 16.30 7.51 0.32
C ARG A 95 16.75 8.92 -0.04
N ASP A 96 16.41 9.89 0.81
CA ASP A 96 16.73 11.31 0.60
C ASP A 96 18.05 11.71 1.30
N SER A 97 18.81 10.73 1.78
CA SER A 97 20.14 10.95 2.35
C SER A 97 21.05 11.57 1.30
N GLY A 98 21.64 12.73 1.61
CA GLY A 98 22.66 13.34 0.76
C GLY A 98 23.99 12.58 0.72
N MET A 99 24.06 11.38 1.32
CA MET A 99 25.24 10.51 1.28
C MET A 99 25.13 9.54 0.12
N GLU A 100 25.86 9.80 -0.97
CA GLU A 100 25.89 8.96 -2.19
C GLU A 100 26.17 7.48 -1.89
N LEU A 101 27.01 7.20 -0.89
CA LEU A 101 27.33 5.84 -0.47
C LEU A 101 26.13 5.03 0.04
N LEU A 102 25.14 5.69 0.63
CA LEU A 102 23.92 5.02 1.10
C LEU A 102 22.87 4.92 0.00
N ALA A 103 22.84 5.87 -0.93
CA ALA A 103 21.92 5.87 -2.06
C ALA A 103 22.15 4.68 -3.02
N ILE A 104 23.39 4.20 -3.11
CA ILE A 104 23.77 3.05 -3.97
C ILE A 104 23.10 1.76 -3.52
N ASP A 105 22.89 1.58 -2.21
CA ASP A 105 22.30 0.37 -1.64
C ASP A 105 20.76 0.40 -1.65
N PHE A 106 20.14 1.51 -2.05
CA PHE A 106 18.69 1.62 -2.15
C PHE A 106 18.19 0.94 -3.44
N ASP A 107 17.80 -0.31 -3.34
CA ASP A 107 17.23 -1.08 -4.46
C ASP A 107 15.97 -1.81 -3.99
N GLU A 108 14.83 -1.50 -4.61
CA GLU A 108 13.55 -2.17 -4.35
C GLU A 108 13.56 -3.66 -4.72
N ARG A 109 14.59 -4.11 -5.45
CA ARG A 109 14.82 -5.51 -5.84
C ARG A 109 15.75 -6.26 -4.88
N ASP A 110 16.18 -5.63 -3.80
CA ASP A 110 16.97 -6.33 -2.77
C ASP A 110 16.20 -7.56 -2.27
N PRO A 111 16.87 -8.71 -2.07
CA PRO A 111 16.20 -9.94 -1.63
C PRO A 111 15.38 -9.81 -0.36
N ALA A 112 15.78 -8.97 0.60
CA ALA A 112 15.02 -8.74 1.82
C ALA A 112 13.73 -7.96 1.53
N VAL A 113 13.79 -6.98 0.63
CA VAL A 113 12.63 -6.20 0.19
C VAL A 113 11.67 -7.09 -0.62
N LEU A 114 12.19 -7.87 -1.58
CA LEU A 114 11.40 -8.82 -2.34
C LEU A 114 10.69 -9.82 -1.45
N PHE A 115 11.33 -10.31 -0.38
CA PHE A 115 10.70 -11.19 0.60
C PHE A 115 9.50 -10.53 1.29
N MET A 116 9.62 -9.27 1.69
CA MET A 116 8.51 -8.52 2.32
C MET A 116 7.36 -8.29 1.33
N ILE A 117 7.67 -7.94 0.08
CA ILE A 117 6.68 -7.74 -0.98
C ILE A 117 5.95 -9.06 -1.28
N GLU A 118 6.68 -10.15 -1.50
CA GLU A 118 6.12 -11.47 -1.77
C GLU A 118 5.20 -11.93 -0.64
N ARG A 119 5.65 -11.81 0.61
CA ARG A 119 4.85 -12.14 1.80
C ARG A 119 3.53 -11.38 1.85
N SER A 120 3.55 -10.10 1.45
CA SER A 120 2.35 -9.25 1.41
C SER A 120 1.38 -9.68 0.28
N ILE A 121 1.92 -10.00 -0.90
CA ILE A 121 1.13 -10.52 -2.02
C ILE A 121 0.46 -11.84 -1.64
N ASP A 122 1.24 -12.80 -1.14
CA ASP A 122 0.75 -14.14 -0.78
C ASP A 122 -0.37 -14.07 0.27
N ALA A 123 -0.22 -13.20 1.27
CA ALA A 123 -1.24 -13.02 2.31
C ALA A 123 -2.56 -12.48 1.73
N CYS A 124 -2.50 -11.52 0.81
CA CYS A 124 -3.67 -10.99 0.13
C CYS A 124 -4.34 -12.03 -0.76
N LEU A 125 -3.57 -12.73 -1.59
CA LEU A 125 -4.08 -13.76 -2.49
C LEU A 125 -4.75 -14.91 -1.74
N LYS A 126 -4.13 -15.38 -0.65
CA LYS A 126 -4.67 -16.42 0.22
C LYS A 126 -6.05 -16.06 0.79
N GLN A 127 -6.30 -14.78 1.02
CA GLN A 127 -7.57 -14.27 1.55
C GLN A 127 -8.50 -13.71 0.46
N ASN A 128 -8.17 -13.87 -0.84
CA ASN A 128 -8.91 -13.31 -1.98
C ASN A 128 -9.09 -11.79 -1.86
N LYS A 129 -8.06 -11.09 -1.40
CA LYS A 129 -8.06 -9.63 -1.24
C LYS A 129 -7.18 -8.95 -2.28
N TYR A 130 -7.49 -7.67 -2.51
CA TYR A 130 -6.73 -6.83 -3.44
C TYR A 130 -5.30 -6.66 -2.98
N VAL A 131 -4.37 -6.68 -3.94
CA VAL A 131 -2.99 -6.28 -3.73
C VAL A 131 -2.46 -5.50 -4.94
N GLY A 132 -2.11 -4.26 -4.72
CA GLY A 132 -1.42 -3.41 -5.70
C GLY A 132 -0.05 -3.01 -5.20
N ILE A 133 0.73 -2.36 -6.06
CA ILE A 133 2.00 -1.75 -5.72
C ILE A 133 2.06 -0.34 -6.27
N CYS A 134 2.63 0.58 -5.51
CA CYS A 134 3.04 1.91 -5.92
C CYS A 134 4.48 2.15 -5.47
N GLY A 135 5.21 2.97 -6.23
CA GLY A 135 6.63 3.24 -6.07
C GLY A 135 7.31 3.36 -7.41
N GLN A 136 8.61 3.60 -7.41
CA GLN A 136 9.37 3.82 -8.64
C GLN A 136 9.83 2.52 -9.30
N GLY A 137 10.11 1.49 -8.50
CA GLY A 137 10.73 0.26 -8.97
C GLY A 137 10.11 -0.37 -10.23
N PRO A 138 8.78 -0.55 -10.31
CA PRO A 138 8.18 -1.14 -11.51
C PRO A 138 8.31 -0.28 -12.77
N SER A 139 8.41 1.05 -12.63
CA SER A 139 8.63 1.97 -13.74
C SER A 139 10.08 1.95 -14.23
N ASP A 140 11.03 1.85 -13.30
CA ASP A 140 12.46 1.93 -13.59
C ASP A 140 13.04 0.56 -13.98
N HIS A 141 12.41 -0.53 -13.54
CA HIS A 141 12.88 -1.89 -13.71
C HIS A 141 11.79 -2.82 -14.27
N PRO A 142 11.72 -3.00 -15.60
CA PRO A 142 10.72 -3.90 -16.23
C PRO A 142 10.80 -5.36 -15.80
N ASP A 143 11.97 -5.83 -15.37
CA ASP A 143 12.16 -7.16 -14.79
C ASP A 143 11.43 -7.31 -13.44
N PHE A 144 11.44 -6.27 -12.62
CA PHE A 144 10.69 -6.22 -11.37
C PHE A 144 9.17 -6.21 -11.63
N ALA A 145 8.70 -5.42 -12.60
CA ALA A 145 7.29 -5.44 -12.99
C ALA A 145 6.84 -6.84 -13.46
N ARG A 146 7.64 -7.53 -14.27
CA ARG A 146 7.37 -8.92 -14.70
C ARG A 146 7.35 -9.90 -13.52
N TRP A 147 8.25 -9.73 -12.56
CA TRP A 147 8.27 -10.54 -11.35
C TRP A 147 6.99 -10.37 -10.53
N LEU A 148 6.52 -9.14 -10.34
CA LEU A 148 5.27 -8.83 -9.65
C LEU A 148 4.05 -9.48 -10.33
N VAL A 149 3.97 -9.40 -11.66
CA VAL A 149 2.91 -10.07 -12.44
C VAL A 149 2.95 -11.58 -12.23
N LYS A 150 4.14 -12.21 -12.25
CA LYS A 150 4.30 -13.64 -11.99
C LYS A 150 3.90 -14.03 -10.57
N LYS A 151 4.03 -13.11 -9.59
CA LYS A 151 3.56 -13.32 -8.22
C LYS A 151 2.06 -13.13 -8.04
N GLY A 152 1.35 -12.68 -9.08
CA GLY A 152 -0.10 -12.54 -9.08
C GLY A 152 -0.61 -11.22 -8.52
N ILE A 153 0.20 -10.16 -8.58
CA ILE A 153 -0.24 -8.83 -8.16
C ILE A 153 -1.46 -8.35 -8.97
N THR A 154 -2.40 -7.68 -8.32
CA THR A 154 -3.65 -7.25 -8.95
C THR A 154 -3.47 -5.98 -9.81
N SER A 155 -2.62 -5.06 -9.36
CA SER A 155 -2.35 -3.81 -10.08
C SER A 155 -0.94 -3.30 -9.82
N ILE A 156 -0.41 -2.57 -10.80
CA ILE A 156 0.88 -1.90 -10.71
C ILE A 156 0.67 -0.44 -11.12
N SER A 157 1.04 0.49 -10.24
CA SER A 157 1.10 1.91 -10.59
C SER A 157 2.42 2.19 -11.32
N LEU A 158 2.34 2.91 -12.43
CA LEU A 158 3.49 3.27 -13.25
C LEU A 158 3.51 4.78 -13.50
N ASN A 159 4.70 5.33 -13.72
CA ASN A 159 4.82 6.67 -14.26
C ASN A 159 4.24 6.71 -15.68
N PRO A 160 3.54 7.78 -16.10
CA PRO A 160 2.86 7.83 -17.39
C PRO A 160 3.76 7.55 -18.59
N ASP A 161 5.01 7.98 -18.54
CA ASP A 161 6.03 7.81 -19.59
C ASP A 161 6.56 6.38 -19.68
N SER A 162 6.49 5.59 -18.61
CA SER A 162 6.95 4.21 -18.56
C SER A 162 5.88 3.17 -18.93
N VAL A 163 4.59 3.55 -18.98
CA VAL A 163 3.48 2.61 -19.20
C VAL A 163 3.67 1.77 -20.46
N VAL A 164 3.97 2.41 -21.59
CA VAL A 164 4.10 1.70 -22.88
C VAL A 164 5.33 0.79 -22.92
N ALA A 165 6.41 1.18 -22.25
CA ALA A 165 7.64 0.37 -22.21
C ALA A 165 7.56 -0.82 -21.25
N THR A 166 6.73 -0.71 -20.21
CA THR A 166 6.55 -1.74 -19.19
C THR A 166 5.49 -2.77 -19.59
N TRP A 167 4.49 -2.35 -20.39
CA TRP A 167 3.43 -3.21 -20.92
C TRP A 167 3.99 -4.19 -21.95
#